data_46e521ae0ba441e416b449b538148f14
#
_entry.id   46e521ae0ba441e416b449b538148f14
#
_cell.length_a   1.000
_cell.length_b   1.000
_cell.length_c   1.000
_cell.angle_alpha   90.00
_cell.angle_beta   90.00
_cell.angle_gamma   90.00
#
_symmetry.space_group_name_H-M   'P 1'
#
loop_
_entity.id
_entity.type
_entity.pdbx_description
1 polymer ?
#
loop_
_entity_poly.entity_id
_entity_poly.type
_entity_poly.pdbx_seq_one_letter_code
_entity_poly.pdbx_strand_id
1 'polypeptide(L)'
;MFLYQKIYQVLKDDIQKNVYSCGTFLPTEASMAEKYGVDRTTIRKAIDLLMEEKMVERHASKGTLVIYNGKSDRDQSVWNSEESQNRDKKNIAFLLPRGEDNSDRITIPFYAQLFYEVERYSKELGFSVIYSTMDEMDDLLEMFGNTLDRLAGIIFVSNIAEKHITNALRLGIPAVLVNGYSSKLPSIASDNRRGTYLACENLIQLGHKK
;
A
#
# COMPACT_ATOMS: atom_id res chain seq x y z
N MET A 1 -2.58 37.63 3.52
CA MET A 1 -2.53 36.19 3.60
C MET A 1 -2.23 35.82 5.05
N PHE A 2 -3.11 35.06 5.70
CA PHE A 2 -2.93 34.67 7.10
C PHE A 2 -1.79 33.67 7.26
N LEU A 3 -1.18 33.62 8.43
CA LEU A 3 0.01 32.80 8.71
C LEU A 3 -0.26 31.30 8.51
N TYR A 4 -1.43 30.80 8.96
CA TYR A 4 -1.83 29.41 8.74
C TYR A 4 -1.99 29.05 7.25
N GLN A 5 -2.39 29.99 6.39
CA GLN A 5 -2.49 29.79 4.95
C GLN A 5 -1.11 29.63 4.30
N LYS A 6 -0.09 30.38 4.79
CA LYS A 6 1.29 30.21 4.32
C LYS A 6 1.82 28.81 4.69
N ILE A 7 1.60 28.37 5.92
CA ILE A 7 2.03 27.04 6.39
C ILE A 7 1.29 25.94 5.64
N TYR A 8 -0.02 26.09 5.44
CA TYR A 8 -0.79 25.16 4.61
C TYR A 8 -0.17 25.04 3.21
N GLN A 9 0.18 26.16 2.54
CA GLN A 9 0.77 26.12 1.21
C GLN A 9 2.14 25.40 1.21
N VAL A 10 2.99 25.66 2.20
CA VAL A 10 4.29 24.99 2.34
C VAL A 10 4.11 23.50 2.54
N LEU A 11 3.23 23.07 3.45
CA LEU A 11 2.97 21.65 3.70
C LEU A 11 2.35 20.96 2.49
N LYS A 12 1.45 21.65 1.77
CA LYS A 12 0.86 21.17 0.53
C LYS A 12 1.92 20.94 -0.53
N ASP A 13 2.80 21.90 -0.74
CA ASP A 13 3.92 21.80 -1.69
C ASP A 13 4.88 20.66 -1.31
N ASP A 14 5.20 20.50 -0.02
CA ASP A 14 6.05 19.44 0.47
C ASP A 14 5.43 18.05 0.23
N ILE A 15 4.13 17.90 0.44
CA ILE A 15 3.40 16.67 0.15
C ILE A 15 3.37 16.41 -1.37
N GLN A 16 3.07 17.41 -2.19
CA GLN A 16 3.03 17.28 -3.65
C GLN A 16 4.40 16.95 -4.26
N LYS A 17 5.47 17.46 -3.67
CA LYS A 17 6.86 17.16 -4.06
C LYS A 17 7.39 15.86 -3.44
N ASN A 18 6.51 15.11 -2.75
CA ASN A 18 6.82 13.84 -2.12
C ASN A 18 7.92 13.92 -1.02
N VAL A 19 8.10 15.11 -0.42
CA VAL A 19 8.94 15.29 0.79
C VAL A 19 8.29 14.53 1.96
N TYR A 20 6.96 14.59 2.04
CA TYR A 20 6.15 13.71 2.89
C TYR A 20 5.36 12.76 1.98
N SER A 21 5.80 11.52 1.90
CA SER A 21 5.21 10.50 1.01
C SER A 21 3.86 10.01 1.53
N CYS A 22 2.99 9.56 0.62
CA CYS A 22 1.75 8.88 0.99
C CYS A 22 2.05 7.69 1.92
N GLY A 23 1.24 7.51 2.97
CA GLY A 23 1.45 6.50 3.99
C GLY A 23 2.44 6.87 5.11
N THR A 24 3.07 8.06 5.07
CA THR A 24 3.91 8.55 6.17
C THR A 24 3.17 9.54 7.08
N PHE A 25 3.60 9.64 8.33
CA PHE A 25 3.06 10.62 9.26
C PHE A 25 3.79 11.96 9.13
N LEU A 26 3.05 13.06 9.13
CA LEU A 26 3.63 14.39 9.31
C LEU A 26 4.30 14.50 10.69
N PRO A 27 5.31 15.37 10.83
CA PRO A 27 5.86 15.72 12.15
C PRO A 27 4.74 16.17 13.11
N THR A 28 4.96 16.03 14.41
CA THR A 28 3.96 16.41 15.40
C THR A 28 3.62 17.92 15.30
N GLU A 29 2.39 18.28 15.68
CA GLU A 29 1.97 19.70 15.71
C GLU A 29 2.95 20.56 16.54
N ALA A 30 3.53 19.99 17.60
CA ALA A 30 4.54 20.66 18.42
C ALA A 30 5.84 20.92 17.67
N SER A 31 6.36 19.91 17.00
CA SER A 31 7.59 20.00 16.21
C SER A 31 7.44 20.95 15.03
N MET A 32 6.29 20.94 14.37
CA MET A 32 6.00 21.90 13.29
C MET A 32 5.84 23.33 13.81
N ALA A 33 5.20 23.50 14.96
CA ALA A 33 5.07 24.83 15.61
C ALA A 33 6.44 25.44 15.91
N GLU A 34 7.36 24.64 16.42
CA GLU A 34 8.75 25.04 16.66
C GLU A 34 9.50 25.35 15.36
N LYS A 35 9.42 24.43 14.36
CA LYS A 35 10.08 24.58 13.06
C LYS A 35 9.67 25.86 12.32
N TYR A 36 8.39 26.23 12.39
CA TYR A 36 7.86 27.38 11.67
C TYR A 36 7.71 28.65 12.54
N GLY A 37 8.08 28.59 13.82
CA GLY A 37 8.02 29.71 14.74
C GLY A 37 6.61 30.22 14.99
N VAL A 38 5.61 29.33 15.10
CA VAL A 38 4.18 29.64 15.26
C VAL A 38 3.58 28.86 16.41
N ASP A 39 2.38 29.25 16.84
CA ASP A 39 1.64 28.47 17.83
C ASP A 39 0.99 27.21 17.21
N ARG A 40 0.68 26.22 18.08
CA ARG A 40 0.08 24.94 17.66
C ARG A 40 -1.30 25.13 17.02
N THR A 41 -2.04 26.16 17.38
CA THR A 41 -3.38 26.42 16.83
C THR A 41 -3.28 26.86 15.39
N THR A 42 -2.21 27.55 15.00
CA THR A 42 -1.89 27.94 13.62
C THR A 42 -1.55 26.70 12.78
N ILE A 43 -0.73 25.79 13.30
CA ILE A 43 -0.43 24.51 12.63
C ILE A 43 -1.70 23.68 12.46
N ARG A 44 -2.53 23.60 13.51
CA ARG A 44 -3.80 22.84 13.46
C ARG A 44 -4.73 23.32 12.38
N LYS A 45 -4.90 24.64 12.24
CA LYS A 45 -5.69 25.24 11.16
C LYS A 45 -5.13 24.94 9.76
N ALA A 46 -3.81 24.90 9.62
CA ALA A 46 -3.17 24.52 8.35
C ALA A 46 -3.43 23.03 8.01
N ILE A 47 -3.36 22.15 9.02
CA ILE A 47 -3.68 20.73 8.87
C ILE A 47 -5.16 20.53 8.55
N ASP A 48 -6.07 21.29 9.17
CA ASP A 48 -7.51 21.21 8.91
C ASP A 48 -7.81 21.51 7.44
N LEU A 49 -7.14 22.51 6.83
CA LEU A 49 -7.26 22.78 5.38
C LEU A 49 -6.73 21.62 4.52
N LEU A 50 -5.63 20.99 4.92
CA LEU A 50 -5.12 19.79 4.21
C LEU A 50 -6.08 18.60 4.34
N MET A 51 -6.79 18.49 5.46
CA MET A 51 -7.84 17.47 5.66
C MET A 51 -9.07 17.76 4.79
N GLU A 52 -9.50 19.02 4.66
CA GLU A 52 -10.58 19.42 3.76
C GLU A 52 -10.26 19.06 2.31
N GLU A 53 -8.99 19.17 1.90
CA GLU A 53 -8.51 18.74 0.58
C GLU A 53 -8.19 17.25 0.49
N LYS A 54 -8.47 16.47 1.52
CA LYS A 54 -8.18 15.02 1.58
C LYS A 54 -6.72 14.67 1.30
N MET A 55 -5.81 15.56 1.66
CA MET A 55 -4.37 15.31 1.53
C MET A 55 -3.79 14.57 2.73
N VAL A 56 -4.42 14.73 3.89
CA VAL A 56 -4.01 14.10 5.15
C VAL A 56 -5.21 13.64 5.96
N GLU A 57 -5.00 12.70 6.87
CA GLU A 57 -6.00 12.17 7.80
C GLU A 57 -5.46 12.11 9.22
N ARG A 58 -6.28 12.45 10.23
CA ARG A 58 -5.90 12.32 11.65
C ARG A 58 -6.16 10.91 12.14
N HIS A 59 -5.12 10.30 12.71
CA HIS A 59 -5.21 9.04 13.44
C HIS A 59 -5.07 9.29 14.94
N ALA A 60 -6.06 8.84 15.72
CA ALA A 60 -6.03 8.92 17.17
C ALA A 60 -4.75 8.25 17.70
N SER A 61 -4.01 8.93 18.56
CA SER A 61 -2.75 8.47 19.20
C SER A 61 -1.54 8.31 18.27
N LYS A 62 -1.66 8.46 16.95
CA LYS A 62 -0.55 8.26 15.98
C LYS A 62 -0.12 9.52 15.26
N GLY A 63 -1.00 10.52 15.14
CA GLY A 63 -0.70 11.78 14.48
C GLY A 63 -1.47 11.97 13.16
N THR A 64 -0.92 12.76 12.26
CA THR A 64 -1.55 13.11 10.97
C THR A 64 -0.85 12.34 9.85
N LEU A 65 -1.58 11.45 9.19
CA LEU A 65 -1.12 10.60 8.09
C LEU A 65 -1.28 11.31 6.76
N VAL A 66 -0.28 11.26 5.89
CA VAL A 66 -0.38 11.72 4.49
C VAL A 66 -1.09 10.64 3.67
N ILE A 67 -2.22 11.01 3.06
CA ILE A 67 -3.01 10.14 2.18
C ILE A 67 -2.97 10.57 0.71
N TYR A 68 -2.37 11.74 0.42
CA TYR A 68 -2.22 12.26 -0.94
C TYR A 68 -1.19 11.43 -1.74
N ASN A 69 -1.61 10.93 -2.91
CA ASN A 69 -0.82 10.06 -3.78
C ASN A 69 -0.34 10.71 -5.09
N GLY A 70 -0.33 12.05 -5.15
CA GLY A 70 0.18 12.80 -6.31
C GLY A 70 -0.81 12.98 -7.48
N LYS A 71 -2.06 12.54 -7.33
CA LYS A 71 -3.11 12.74 -8.35
C LYS A 71 -3.88 14.03 -8.04
N SER A 72 -3.98 14.92 -9.03
CA SER A 72 -4.74 16.18 -8.91
C SER A 72 -6.25 15.95 -8.98
N ASP A 73 -7.04 16.90 -8.44
CA ASP A 73 -8.53 16.87 -8.46
C ASP A 73 -9.18 16.66 -9.84
N ARG A 74 -8.41 16.76 -10.93
CA ARG A 74 -8.90 16.39 -12.28
C ARG A 74 -9.11 14.88 -12.41
N ASP A 75 -8.42 14.07 -11.60
CA ASP A 75 -8.62 12.62 -11.57
C ASP A 75 -9.79 12.19 -10.66
N GLN A 76 -10.29 13.11 -9.78
CA GLN A 76 -11.47 12.79 -8.95
C GLN A 76 -12.76 12.64 -9.78
N SER A 77 -12.85 13.31 -10.94
CA SER A 77 -13.97 13.09 -11.87
C SER A 77 -13.94 11.70 -12.52
N VAL A 78 -12.75 11.13 -12.65
CA VAL A 78 -12.55 9.75 -13.16
C VAL A 78 -12.88 8.73 -12.05
N TRP A 79 -12.51 9.04 -10.78
CA TRP A 79 -12.86 8.17 -9.64
C TRP A 79 -14.39 8.09 -9.40
N ASN A 80 -15.11 9.22 -9.53
CA ASN A 80 -16.56 9.21 -9.37
C ASN A 80 -17.28 8.47 -10.52
N SER A 81 -16.68 8.41 -11.73
CA SER A 81 -17.17 7.57 -12.82
C SER A 81 -16.76 6.09 -12.65
N GLU A 82 -15.58 5.83 -12.04
CA GLU A 82 -15.13 4.47 -11.69
C GLU A 82 -15.88 3.91 -10.47
N GLU A 83 -16.24 4.74 -9.47
CA GLU A 83 -17.10 4.32 -8.34
C GLU A 83 -18.48 3.84 -8.82
N SER A 84 -19.02 4.43 -9.89
CA SER A 84 -20.30 3.98 -10.47
C SER A 84 -20.15 2.66 -11.22
N GLN A 85 -19.00 2.39 -11.84
CA GLN A 85 -18.68 1.11 -12.49
C GLN A 85 -18.08 0.08 -11.52
N ASN A 86 -17.56 0.52 -10.37
CA ASN A 86 -16.87 -0.34 -9.40
C ASN A 86 -17.80 -0.90 -8.31
N ARG A 87 -19.08 -0.51 -8.29
CA ARG A 87 -20.05 -0.99 -7.29
C ARG A 87 -20.25 -2.51 -7.29
N ASP A 88 -19.87 -3.18 -8.38
CA ASP A 88 -19.93 -4.65 -8.50
C ASP A 88 -18.58 -5.36 -8.29
N LYS A 89 -17.47 -4.61 -8.21
CA LYS A 89 -16.14 -5.20 -7.98
C LYS A 89 -15.92 -5.46 -6.51
N LYS A 90 -16.16 -6.69 -6.08
CA LYS A 90 -16.07 -7.11 -4.67
C LYS A 90 -15.03 -8.20 -4.42
N ASN A 91 -14.28 -8.61 -5.44
CA ASN A 91 -13.33 -9.69 -5.33
C ASN A 91 -11.88 -9.17 -5.36
N ILE A 92 -11.05 -9.67 -4.48
CA ILE A 92 -9.60 -9.49 -4.50
C ILE A 92 -8.99 -10.86 -4.83
N ALA A 93 -8.19 -10.93 -5.88
CA ALA A 93 -7.45 -12.15 -6.17
C ALA A 93 -6.17 -12.21 -5.32
N PHE A 94 -5.98 -13.31 -4.60
CA PHE A 94 -4.75 -13.60 -3.88
C PHE A 94 -4.02 -14.72 -4.63
N LEU A 95 -2.92 -14.37 -5.30
CA LEU A 95 -2.20 -15.25 -6.22
C LEU A 95 -0.84 -15.64 -5.64
N LEU A 96 -0.66 -16.93 -5.45
CA LEU A 96 0.53 -17.53 -4.88
C LEU A 96 1.19 -18.47 -5.90
N PRO A 97 2.49 -18.29 -6.22
CA PRO A 97 3.16 -19.22 -7.14
C PRO A 97 3.25 -20.62 -6.52
N ARG A 98 3.13 -21.66 -7.34
CA ARG A 98 3.37 -23.04 -6.90
C ARG A 98 4.81 -23.23 -6.41
N GLY A 99 5.01 -24.24 -5.58
CA GLY A 99 6.34 -24.70 -5.21
C GLY A 99 7.07 -25.34 -6.40
N GLU A 100 8.40 -25.47 -6.30
CA GLU A 100 9.21 -26.13 -7.34
C GLU A 100 8.80 -27.60 -7.55
N ASP A 101 8.27 -28.25 -6.52
CA ASP A 101 7.68 -29.59 -6.52
C ASP A 101 6.20 -29.61 -6.95
N ASN A 102 5.71 -28.52 -7.53
CA ASN A 102 4.29 -28.28 -7.88
C ASN A 102 3.32 -28.30 -6.68
N SER A 103 3.84 -28.22 -5.45
CA SER A 103 3.01 -28.14 -4.25
C SER A 103 2.30 -26.78 -4.12
N ASP A 104 1.15 -26.79 -3.43
CA ASP A 104 0.46 -25.57 -3.06
C ASP A 104 1.11 -24.96 -1.82
N ARG A 105 1.74 -23.78 -1.99
CA ARG A 105 2.45 -23.09 -0.91
C ARG A 105 1.54 -22.56 0.20
N ILE A 106 0.24 -22.57 0.03
CA ILE A 106 -0.70 -22.18 1.09
C ILE A 106 -0.60 -23.11 2.31
N THR A 107 -0.08 -24.32 2.14
CA THR A 107 0.17 -25.26 3.22
C THR A 107 1.35 -24.84 4.12
N ILE A 108 2.18 -23.91 3.67
CA ILE A 108 3.28 -23.36 4.46
C ILE A 108 2.70 -22.34 5.44
N PRO A 109 2.98 -22.44 6.76
CA PRO A 109 2.37 -21.60 7.80
C PRO A 109 2.45 -20.09 7.54
N PHE A 110 3.55 -19.61 6.97
CA PHE A 110 3.73 -18.21 6.62
C PHE A 110 2.66 -17.72 5.62
N TYR A 111 2.43 -18.47 4.53
CA TYR A 111 1.46 -18.07 3.50
C TYR A 111 0.02 -18.26 3.98
N ALA A 112 -0.24 -19.31 4.76
CA ALA A 112 -1.54 -19.53 5.38
C ALA A 112 -1.92 -18.36 6.30
N GLN A 113 -0.99 -17.91 7.15
CA GLN A 113 -1.22 -16.77 8.04
C GLN A 113 -1.42 -15.48 7.26
N LEU A 114 -0.61 -15.24 6.22
CA LEU A 114 -0.75 -14.08 5.35
C LEU A 114 -2.13 -14.05 4.68
N PHE A 115 -2.56 -15.18 4.12
CA PHE A 115 -3.88 -15.30 3.49
C PHE A 115 -5.00 -15.05 4.50
N TYR A 116 -4.92 -15.64 5.69
CA TYR A 116 -5.91 -15.46 6.76
C TYR A 116 -6.08 -13.98 7.12
N GLU A 117 -4.97 -13.24 7.30
CA GLU A 117 -5.05 -11.81 7.62
C GLU A 117 -5.62 -10.98 6.46
N VAL A 118 -5.23 -11.30 5.23
CA VAL A 118 -5.78 -10.63 4.03
C VAL A 118 -7.28 -10.88 3.94
N GLU A 119 -7.74 -12.14 4.12
CA GLU A 119 -9.15 -12.51 4.07
C GLU A 119 -9.95 -11.79 5.15
N ARG A 120 -9.44 -11.77 6.39
CA ARG A 120 -10.07 -11.10 7.53
C ARG A 120 -10.28 -9.61 7.28
N TYR A 121 -9.21 -8.88 6.90
CA TYR A 121 -9.30 -7.44 6.64
C TYR A 121 -10.14 -7.12 5.40
N SER A 122 -10.03 -7.91 4.34
CA SER A 122 -10.85 -7.73 3.14
C SER A 122 -12.33 -7.84 3.46
N LYS A 123 -12.71 -8.80 4.30
CA LYS A 123 -14.11 -9.00 4.73
C LYS A 123 -14.62 -7.81 5.55
N GLU A 124 -13.81 -7.24 6.43
CA GLU A 124 -14.16 -6.03 7.19
C GLU A 124 -14.45 -4.83 6.26
N LEU A 125 -13.78 -4.78 5.10
CA LEU A 125 -13.96 -3.76 4.07
C LEU A 125 -15.02 -4.11 3.02
N GLY A 126 -15.72 -5.25 3.16
CA GLY A 126 -16.78 -5.68 2.25
C GLY A 126 -16.30 -6.37 0.98
N PHE A 127 -15.04 -6.83 0.94
CA PHE A 127 -14.47 -7.60 -0.16
C PHE A 127 -14.43 -9.09 0.14
N SER A 128 -14.52 -9.90 -0.92
CA SER A 128 -14.24 -11.34 -0.87
C SER A 128 -12.87 -11.63 -1.47
N VAL A 129 -12.13 -12.57 -0.90
CA VAL A 129 -10.82 -12.97 -1.44
C VAL A 129 -10.96 -14.27 -2.22
N ILE A 130 -10.45 -14.27 -3.45
CA ILE A 130 -10.35 -15.46 -4.30
C ILE A 130 -8.89 -15.91 -4.25
N TYR A 131 -8.64 -17.06 -3.61
CA TYR A 131 -7.34 -17.68 -3.63
C TYR A 131 -7.16 -18.49 -4.91
N SER A 132 -5.97 -18.39 -5.53
CA SER A 132 -5.54 -19.29 -6.58
C SER A 132 -4.02 -19.47 -6.57
N THR A 133 -3.56 -20.63 -7.00
CA THR A 133 -2.15 -20.81 -7.37
C THR A 133 -1.91 -20.32 -8.77
N MET A 134 -0.69 -19.90 -9.08
CA MET A 134 -0.30 -19.39 -10.38
C MET A 134 1.04 -19.96 -10.82
N ASP A 135 1.10 -20.44 -12.05
CA ASP A 135 2.31 -20.92 -12.71
C ASP A 135 2.77 -19.93 -13.79
N GLU A 136 4.00 -20.13 -14.28
CA GLU A 136 4.50 -19.26 -15.35
C GLU A 136 3.64 -19.29 -16.62
N MET A 137 3.00 -20.39 -16.94
CA MET A 137 2.21 -20.54 -18.16
C MET A 137 0.79 -20.01 -18.04
N ASP A 138 0.31 -19.72 -16.82
CA ASP A 138 -1.05 -19.27 -16.60
C ASP A 138 -1.31 -17.87 -17.19
N ASP A 139 -2.54 -17.61 -17.60
CA ASP A 139 -3.03 -16.32 -18.05
C ASP A 139 -4.18 -15.83 -17.17
N LEU A 140 -4.14 -14.56 -16.78
CA LEU A 140 -5.17 -13.97 -15.92
C LEU A 140 -6.58 -14.00 -16.54
N LEU A 141 -6.67 -13.86 -17.85
CA LEU A 141 -7.95 -13.94 -18.55
C LEU A 141 -8.53 -15.35 -18.50
N GLU A 142 -7.71 -16.37 -18.66
CA GLU A 142 -8.14 -17.77 -18.57
C GLU A 142 -8.48 -18.14 -17.11
N MET A 143 -7.67 -17.71 -16.15
CA MET A 143 -7.88 -18.02 -14.73
C MET A 143 -9.18 -17.44 -14.18
N PHE A 144 -9.49 -16.20 -14.56
CA PHE A 144 -10.63 -15.48 -13.98
C PHE A 144 -11.83 -15.38 -14.91
N GLY A 145 -11.65 -15.53 -16.23
CA GLY A 145 -12.76 -15.55 -17.19
C GLY A 145 -13.79 -14.44 -16.93
N ASN A 146 -15.04 -14.82 -16.75
CA ASN A 146 -16.15 -13.90 -16.49
C ASN A 146 -16.09 -13.21 -15.10
N THR A 147 -15.18 -13.63 -14.20
CA THR A 147 -15.00 -12.98 -12.90
C THR A 147 -13.99 -11.86 -12.94
N LEU A 148 -13.26 -11.69 -14.04
CA LEU A 148 -12.24 -10.65 -14.20
C LEU A 148 -12.81 -9.25 -14.00
N ASP A 149 -13.99 -8.98 -14.53
CA ASP A 149 -14.69 -7.69 -14.40
C ASP A 149 -15.13 -7.37 -12.97
N ARG A 150 -15.19 -8.41 -12.11
CA ARG A 150 -15.53 -8.27 -10.69
C ARG A 150 -14.32 -8.18 -9.77
N LEU A 151 -13.11 -8.22 -10.33
CA LEU A 151 -11.89 -8.04 -9.54
C LEU A 151 -11.71 -6.56 -9.20
N ALA A 152 -11.66 -6.27 -7.90
CA ALA A 152 -11.26 -4.98 -7.35
C ALA A 152 -9.74 -4.80 -7.40
N GLY A 153 -8.98 -5.90 -7.34
CA GLY A 153 -7.53 -5.88 -7.39
C GLY A 153 -6.90 -7.25 -7.25
N ILE A 154 -5.58 -7.30 -7.41
CA ILE A 154 -4.77 -8.51 -7.32
C ILE A 154 -3.68 -8.31 -6.26
N ILE A 155 -3.56 -9.25 -5.35
CA ILE A 155 -2.42 -9.40 -4.45
C ILE A 155 -1.54 -10.52 -5.00
N PHE A 156 -0.44 -10.16 -5.61
CA PHE A 156 0.61 -11.11 -5.96
C PHE A 156 1.49 -11.38 -4.74
N VAL A 157 1.87 -12.62 -4.51
CA VAL A 157 2.67 -13.01 -3.35
C VAL A 157 3.95 -13.69 -3.80
N SER A 158 5.07 -13.33 -3.20
CA SER A 158 6.40 -13.86 -3.53
C SER A 158 6.87 -13.53 -4.96
N ASN A 159 7.78 -14.32 -5.48
CA ASN A 159 8.38 -14.12 -6.80
C ASN A 159 7.41 -14.57 -7.90
N ILE A 160 6.64 -13.64 -8.41
CA ILE A 160 5.76 -13.83 -9.56
C ILE A 160 6.51 -13.47 -10.84
N ALA A 161 6.29 -14.22 -11.91
CA ALA A 161 6.83 -13.92 -13.23
C ALA A 161 6.37 -12.54 -13.71
N GLU A 162 7.28 -11.72 -14.21
CA GLU A 162 7.02 -10.32 -14.58
C GLU A 162 5.93 -10.16 -15.65
N LYS A 163 5.70 -11.18 -16.47
CA LYS A 163 4.62 -11.19 -17.46
C LYS A 163 3.24 -11.07 -16.81
N HIS A 164 3.00 -11.68 -15.63
CA HIS A 164 1.71 -11.60 -14.94
C HIS A 164 1.46 -10.20 -14.39
N ILE A 165 2.52 -9.55 -13.89
CA ILE A 165 2.49 -8.14 -13.47
C ILE A 165 2.12 -7.27 -14.68
N THR A 166 2.80 -7.48 -15.81
CA THR A 166 2.55 -6.73 -17.05
C THR A 166 1.14 -6.96 -17.58
N ASN A 167 0.61 -8.18 -17.48
CA ASN A 167 -0.77 -8.51 -17.87
C ASN A 167 -1.79 -7.79 -16.99
N ALA A 168 -1.61 -7.81 -15.66
CA ALA A 168 -2.50 -7.09 -14.73
C ALA A 168 -2.55 -5.59 -15.04
N LEU A 169 -1.38 -4.97 -15.27
CA LEU A 169 -1.27 -3.57 -15.63
C LEU A 169 -1.95 -3.26 -16.99
N ARG A 170 -1.78 -4.14 -17.99
CA ARG A 170 -2.43 -3.99 -19.30
C ARG A 170 -3.95 -4.08 -19.20
N LEU A 171 -4.45 -4.92 -18.33
CA LEU A 171 -5.89 -5.08 -18.05
C LEU A 171 -6.45 -3.96 -17.15
N GLY A 172 -5.62 -3.04 -16.70
CA GLY A 172 -6.05 -1.95 -15.81
C GLY A 172 -6.48 -2.41 -14.42
N ILE A 173 -6.05 -3.61 -13.98
CA ILE A 173 -6.42 -4.16 -12.68
C ILE A 173 -5.41 -3.65 -11.64
N PRO A 174 -5.85 -2.97 -10.57
CA PRO A 174 -4.98 -2.58 -9.48
C PRO A 174 -4.26 -3.79 -8.88
N ALA A 175 -2.95 -3.70 -8.67
CA ALA A 175 -2.21 -4.82 -8.13
C ALA A 175 -1.12 -4.37 -7.14
N VAL A 176 -0.81 -5.23 -6.19
CA VAL A 176 0.27 -5.08 -5.22
C VAL A 176 1.06 -6.37 -5.11
N LEU A 177 2.36 -6.25 -4.85
CA LEU A 177 3.24 -7.40 -4.62
C LEU A 177 3.60 -7.49 -3.14
N VAL A 178 3.36 -8.65 -2.53
CA VAL A 178 3.69 -8.95 -1.13
C VAL A 178 4.81 -9.97 -1.08
N ASN A 179 5.79 -9.75 -0.22
CA ASN A 179 6.98 -10.59 -0.04
C ASN A 179 7.77 -10.80 -1.35
N GLY A 180 7.88 -9.74 -2.14
CA GLY A 180 8.64 -9.71 -3.39
C GLY A 180 8.98 -8.26 -3.76
N TYR A 181 9.70 -8.08 -4.86
CA TYR A 181 10.07 -6.77 -5.37
C TYR A 181 9.74 -6.64 -6.86
N SER A 182 9.16 -5.52 -7.23
CA SER A 182 8.94 -5.13 -8.62
C SER A 182 9.12 -3.61 -8.77
N SER A 183 9.73 -3.18 -9.86
CA SER A 183 9.77 -1.75 -10.22
C SER A 183 8.45 -1.24 -10.81
N LYS A 184 7.50 -2.14 -11.14
CA LYS A 184 6.25 -1.83 -11.83
C LYS A 184 5.04 -1.79 -10.89
N LEU A 185 5.14 -2.37 -9.68
CA LEU A 185 4.07 -2.44 -8.70
C LEU A 185 4.51 -1.91 -7.34
N PRO A 186 3.59 -1.34 -6.56
CA PRO A 186 3.79 -1.19 -5.13
C PRO A 186 4.15 -2.54 -4.51
N SER A 187 5.18 -2.57 -3.67
CA SER A 187 5.67 -3.80 -3.05
C SER A 187 5.74 -3.65 -1.54
N ILE A 188 5.35 -4.70 -0.84
CA ILE A 188 5.45 -4.82 0.62
C ILE A 188 6.32 -6.04 0.93
N ALA A 189 7.45 -5.83 1.59
CA ALA A 189 8.35 -6.92 1.96
C ALA A 189 9.00 -6.65 3.32
N SER A 190 9.43 -7.73 3.98
CA SER A 190 10.26 -7.64 5.17
C SER A 190 11.66 -7.15 4.80
N ASP A 191 12.25 -6.28 5.64
CA ASP A 191 13.65 -5.90 5.50
C ASP A 191 14.57 -7.06 5.98
N ASN A 192 14.65 -8.11 5.17
CA ASN A 192 15.43 -9.29 5.48
C ASN A 192 16.92 -9.00 5.59
N ARG A 193 17.42 -8.02 4.84
CA ARG A 193 18.83 -7.59 4.90
C ARG A 193 19.14 -7.02 6.29
N ARG A 194 18.30 -6.11 6.77
CA ARG A 194 18.44 -5.51 8.11
C ARG A 194 18.28 -6.56 9.19
N GLY A 195 17.29 -7.43 9.07
CA GLY A 195 17.06 -8.53 10.01
C GLY A 195 18.26 -9.46 10.12
N THR A 196 18.81 -9.92 8.99
CA THR A 196 20.00 -10.78 8.95
C THR A 196 21.23 -10.06 9.54
N TYR A 197 21.44 -8.79 9.20
CA TYR A 197 22.52 -8.00 9.76
C TYR A 197 22.45 -7.95 11.28
N LEU A 198 21.27 -7.63 11.86
CA LEU A 198 21.07 -7.56 13.31
C LEU A 198 21.28 -8.91 13.98
N ALA A 199 20.83 -10.00 13.37
CA ALA A 199 21.04 -11.35 13.90
C ALA A 199 22.53 -11.72 13.94
N CYS A 200 23.27 -11.47 12.85
CA CYS A 200 24.72 -11.69 12.80
C CYS A 200 25.48 -10.82 13.82
N GLU A 201 25.14 -9.53 13.91
CA GLU A 201 25.74 -8.62 14.88
C GLU A 201 25.56 -9.13 16.31
N ASN A 202 24.35 -9.57 16.68
CA ASN A 202 24.07 -10.14 17.98
C ASN A 202 24.88 -11.42 18.25
N LEU A 203 24.99 -12.32 17.30
CA LEU A 203 25.80 -13.54 17.42
C LEU A 203 27.29 -13.20 17.65
N ILE A 204 27.83 -12.22 16.90
CA ILE A 204 29.22 -11.77 17.06
C ILE A 204 29.43 -11.19 18.45
N GLN A 205 28.49 -10.35 18.95
CA GLN A 205 28.57 -9.76 20.29
C GLN A 205 28.54 -10.84 21.39
N LEU A 206 27.80 -11.94 21.16
CA LEU A 206 27.78 -13.09 22.07
C LEU A 206 29.04 -13.99 21.97
N GLY A 207 30.01 -13.64 21.13
CA GLY A 207 31.28 -14.33 20.98
C GLY A 207 31.28 -15.51 20.01
N HIS A 208 30.23 -15.71 19.22
CA HIS A 208 30.21 -16.73 18.15
C HIS A 208 31.19 -16.33 17.04
N LYS A 209 32.04 -17.29 16.64
CA LYS A 209 33.11 -17.07 15.62
C LYS A 209 32.92 -17.90 14.35
N LYS A 210 31.95 -18.80 14.35
CA LYS A 210 31.59 -19.69 13.22
C LYS A 210 30.08 -19.89 13.21
#